data_686b54efc222cd5a0193275e04440b51
#
_entry.id   686b54efc222cd5a0193275e04440b51
#
_cell.length_a   1.000
_cell.length_b   1.000
_cell.length_c   1.000
_cell.angle_alpha   90.00
_cell.angle_beta   90.00
_cell.angle_gamma   90.00
#
_symmetry.space_group_name_H-M   'P 1'
#
loop_
_entity.id
_entity.type
_entity.pdbx_description
1 polymer ?
#
loop_
_entity_poly.entity_id
_entity_poly.type
_entity_poly.pdbx_seq_one_letter_code
_entity_poly.pdbx_strand_id
1 'polypeptide(L)'
;MSAPLGQRGLLTGWGRTAPTSAEVVHAVDPDIVDAAMEAAGASRSERGRGIVARGLGRSYGDAAQNAGGTVLDATWLDAFHKVDLDSGVVTVGAGVSLQTLMERLVPLGWFVPVTPGTRLVTVGGAIAADIHGKNHHIDGAFCSHVLEMTLVTPTGKVTLSPASDPDLFWATAGGMGLTGVITDATIQMIAVETSYMLVDTERAPDLDSVMEKMLGGDDAYRYSVAWIDCQSTGRRLGRSVLTRGDHARLEDLPERLRRSPDRARAFVPRTLARVPLTPPNGLLNPLTVAAFNEFWFRKAPLHQVAKPHHMTGFFHPLDGVGEWNRLYGSNGFLQYQFVVPDEHGETVRRVIERLTEVKLASFLAVLKRFGPDDPGPLSFPMPGWTLALDLPVGHHDLDLLLDALDQKVMEAGGRVYLAKDSRVAPAAFRTMYPRVDEWLAVRNRVDPLGVLRSDLGRRLGLCSDRLAPAPGRRTRRTRSTTAAPEKAAPVRGAGASPVARGTAATRTPRTDTPPERTGT
;
A
#
# COMPACT_ATOMS: atom_id res chain seq x y z
N MET A 1 24.69 12.93 22.24
CA MET A 1 25.10 11.57 21.81
C MET A 1 25.74 11.69 20.43
N SER A 2 26.78 10.91 20.12
CA SER A 2 27.30 10.86 18.73
C SER A 2 26.26 10.24 17.81
N ALA A 3 26.10 10.78 16.59
CA ALA A 3 25.18 10.21 15.60
C ALA A 3 25.50 8.71 15.40
N PRO A 4 24.49 7.85 15.29
CA PRO A 4 24.71 6.43 15.05
C PRO A 4 25.47 6.25 13.74
N LEU A 5 26.54 5.45 13.76
CA LEU A 5 27.36 5.19 12.58
C LEU A 5 26.57 4.30 11.62
N GLY A 6 26.16 4.84 10.47
CA GLY A 6 25.54 4.11 9.39
C GLY A 6 26.58 3.44 8.48
N GLN A 7 26.18 2.34 7.85
CA GLN A 7 26.97 1.70 6.79
C GLN A 7 26.37 2.02 5.42
N ARG A 8 27.21 2.30 4.44
CA ARG A 8 26.76 2.48 3.06
C ARG A 8 26.28 1.16 2.48
N GLY A 9 25.02 1.12 2.06
CA GLY A 9 24.37 -0.05 1.48
C GLY A 9 23.74 0.26 0.12
N LEU A 10 23.72 -0.74 -0.77
CA LEU A 10 22.94 -0.69 -2.01
C LEU A 10 21.59 -1.36 -1.72
N LEU A 11 20.51 -0.59 -1.84
CA LEU A 11 19.15 -1.01 -1.53
C LEU A 11 18.29 -1.03 -2.78
N THR A 12 17.36 -1.98 -2.83
CA THR A 12 16.34 -2.06 -3.88
C THR A 12 15.01 -2.52 -3.28
N GLY A 13 13.90 -2.28 -3.97
CA GLY A 13 12.61 -2.90 -3.68
C GLY A 13 12.61 -4.39 -4.05
N TRP A 14 11.52 -5.09 -3.74
CA TRP A 14 11.38 -6.52 -4.03
C TRP A 14 11.44 -6.85 -5.52
N GLY A 15 11.03 -5.91 -6.38
CA GLY A 15 11.12 -6.03 -7.84
C GLY A 15 12.55 -6.03 -8.38
N ARG A 16 13.54 -5.65 -7.58
CA ARG A 16 14.96 -5.60 -7.93
C ARG A 16 15.27 -4.62 -9.08
N THR A 17 14.45 -3.61 -9.22
CA THR A 17 14.63 -2.51 -10.16
C THR A 17 15.27 -1.31 -9.46
N ALA A 18 15.95 -0.43 -10.18
CA ALA A 18 16.45 0.87 -9.73
C ALA A 18 17.14 0.85 -8.34
N PRO A 19 18.23 0.09 -8.13
CA PRO A 19 18.95 0.08 -6.86
C PRO A 19 19.56 1.45 -6.55
N THR A 20 19.48 1.88 -5.27
CA THR A 20 20.02 3.16 -4.80
C THR A 20 20.95 2.97 -3.62
N SER A 21 22.00 3.82 -3.53
CA SER A 21 22.94 3.81 -2.40
C SER A 21 22.46 4.75 -1.31
N ALA A 22 22.41 4.25 -0.08
CA ALA A 22 22.02 5.01 1.10
C ALA A 22 22.93 4.69 2.29
N GLU A 23 22.90 5.52 3.30
CA GLU A 23 23.43 5.21 4.62
C GLU A 23 22.38 4.40 5.39
N VAL A 24 22.73 3.18 5.80
CA VAL A 24 21.82 2.29 6.55
C VAL A 24 22.20 2.34 8.03
N VAL A 25 21.23 2.71 8.85
CA VAL A 25 21.34 2.75 10.33
C VAL A 25 20.40 1.69 10.90
N HIS A 26 20.91 0.82 11.77
CA HIS A 26 20.08 -0.21 12.43
C HIS A 26 19.41 0.35 13.68
N ALA A 27 18.09 0.33 13.72
CA ALA A 27 17.28 0.79 14.85
C ALA A 27 17.17 -0.33 15.92
N VAL A 28 18.25 -0.57 16.65
CA VAL A 28 18.27 -1.64 17.67
C VAL A 28 17.43 -1.30 18.91
N ASP A 29 17.12 -0.03 19.11
CA ASP A 29 16.19 0.47 20.12
C ASP A 29 15.54 1.81 19.67
N PRO A 30 14.47 2.28 20.36
CA PRO A 30 13.80 3.53 20.02
C PRO A 30 14.70 4.79 20.15
N ASP A 31 15.69 4.81 21.03
CA ASP A 31 16.55 5.98 21.23
C ASP A 31 17.44 6.24 20.00
N ILE A 32 17.79 5.16 19.26
CA ILE A 32 18.50 5.27 17.98
C ILE A 32 17.60 5.91 16.92
N VAL A 33 16.29 5.65 16.96
CA VAL A 33 15.32 6.28 16.06
C VAL A 33 15.30 7.80 16.30
N ASP A 34 15.20 8.22 17.56
CA ASP A 34 15.23 9.62 17.95
C ASP A 34 16.54 10.31 17.53
N ALA A 35 17.70 9.69 17.83
CA ALA A 35 19.01 10.22 17.45
C ALA A 35 19.20 10.31 15.92
N ALA A 36 18.72 9.32 15.16
CA ALA A 36 18.78 9.34 13.70
C ALA A 36 17.86 10.42 13.11
N MET A 37 16.69 10.63 13.72
CA MET A 37 15.75 11.69 13.31
C MET A 37 16.34 13.08 13.56
N GLU A 38 16.95 13.32 14.73
CA GLU A 38 17.64 14.56 15.06
C GLU A 38 18.82 14.83 14.11
N ALA A 39 19.65 13.83 13.83
CA ALA A 39 20.77 13.94 12.91
C ALA A 39 20.31 14.27 11.47
N ALA A 40 19.24 13.61 10.99
CA ALA A 40 18.64 13.90 9.70
C ALA A 40 18.04 15.32 9.66
N GLY A 41 17.43 15.80 10.74
CA GLY A 41 16.93 17.16 10.89
C GLY A 41 18.04 18.20 10.85
N ALA A 42 19.15 17.97 11.56
CA ALA A 42 20.31 18.86 11.55
C ALA A 42 20.97 18.94 10.16
N SER A 43 21.16 17.80 9.49
CA SER A 43 21.74 17.76 8.14
C SER A 43 20.81 18.33 7.06
N ARG A 44 19.51 18.42 7.33
CA ARG A 44 18.53 18.99 6.39
C ARG A 44 18.77 20.48 6.13
N SER A 45 19.22 21.22 7.13
CA SER A 45 19.63 22.63 6.99
C SER A 45 20.81 22.81 6.01
N GLU A 46 21.62 21.75 5.81
CA GLU A 46 22.80 21.67 4.97
C GLU A 46 22.55 20.92 3.63
N ARG A 47 21.30 20.84 3.17
CA ARG A 47 20.85 20.12 1.97
C ARG A 47 20.86 18.58 2.12
N GLY A 48 20.78 18.06 3.32
CA GLY A 48 20.66 16.64 3.61
C GLY A 48 19.46 15.99 2.88
N ARG A 49 19.60 14.71 2.56
CA ARG A 49 18.60 13.93 1.80
C ARG A 49 17.49 13.37 2.69
N GLY A 50 17.58 13.59 4.01
CA GLY A 50 16.58 13.12 4.97
C GLY A 50 16.65 11.63 5.29
N ILE A 51 15.59 11.11 5.90
CA ILE A 51 15.51 9.75 6.43
C ILE A 51 14.20 9.07 6.04
N VAL A 52 14.22 7.74 5.88
CA VAL A 52 13.03 6.88 5.78
C VAL A 52 13.26 5.57 6.53
N ALA A 53 12.21 5.05 7.18
CA ALA A 53 12.23 3.72 7.77
C ALA A 53 12.08 2.63 6.70
N ARG A 54 12.73 1.48 6.94
CA ARG A 54 12.64 0.29 6.09
C ARG A 54 12.47 -0.95 6.96
N GLY A 55 11.42 -1.72 6.70
CA GLY A 55 11.26 -3.08 7.22
C GLY A 55 11.96 -4.11 6.32
N LEU A 56 11.32 -5.24 6.07
CA LEU A 56 11.88 -6.35 5.27
C LEU A 56 11.99 -6.07 3.75
N GLY A 57 11.73 -4.83 3.30
CA GLY A 57 11.91 -4.40 1.92
C GLY A 57 11.00 -5.11 0.91
N ARG A 58 9.74 -5.36 1.27
CA ARG A 58 8.76 -6.10 0.46
C ARG A 58 7.91 -5.21 -0.45
N SER A 59 8.01 -3.89 -0.34
CA SER A 59 7.53 -2.98 -1.39
C SER A 59 8.31 -3.24 -2.68
N TYR A 60 7.62 -3.23 -3.83
CA TYR A 60 8.23 -3.65 -5.09
C TYR A 60 9.13 -2.58 -5.70
N GLY A 61 8.77 -1.30 -5.52
CA GLY A 61 9.49 -0.13 -6.01
C GLY A 61 10.32 0.58 -4.93
N ASP A 62 10.31 1.88 -5.00
CA ASP A 62 11.20 2.83 -4.35
C ASP A 62 10.68 3.39 -3.01
N ALA A 63 9.58 2.84 -2.46
CA ALA A 63 8.93 3.36 -1.25
C ALA A 63 9.85 3.39 -0.02
N ALA A 64 10.71 2.37 0.15
CA ALA A 64 11.63 2.24 1.28
C ALA A 64 13.11 2.37 0.84
N GLN A 65 13.37 3.27 -0.12
CA GLN A 65 14.69 3.68 -0.61
C GLN A 65 14.86 5.18 -0.42
N ASN A 66 16.11 5.63 -0.22
CA ASN A 66 16.43 7.05 -0.06
C ASN A 66 17.84 7.31 -0.63
N ALA A 67 17.92 7.52 -1.94
CA ALA A 67 19.17 7.74 -2.64
C ALA A 67 20.01 8.88 -2.03
N GLY A 68 21.20 8.57 -1.55
CA GLY A 68 22.12 9.53 -0.92
C GLY A 68 21.68 10.06 0.44
N GLY A 69 20.60 9.51 1.02
CA GLY A 69 20.13 9.84 2.37
C GLY A 69 20.27 8.68 3.34
N THR A 70 19.58 8.76 4.47
CA THR A 70 19.59 7.72 5.51
C THR A 70 18.39 6.80 5.35
N VAL A 71 18.62 5.50 5.48
CA VAL A 71 17.58 4.46 5.60
C VAL A 71 17.71 3.83 6.97
N LEU A 72 16.68 3.95 7.78
CA LEU A 72 16.60 3.35 9.10
C LEU A 72 16.08 1.92 8.96
N ASP A 73 16.94 0.94 9.21
CA ASP A 73 16.54 -0.46 9.27
C ASP A 73 15.77 -0.73 10.57
N ALA A 74 14.45 -0.70 10.44
CA ALA A 74 13.53 -0.89 11.57
C ALA A 74 13.25 -2.37 11.88
N THR A 75 13.90 -3.33 11.19
CA THR A 75 13.71 -4.77 11.46
C THR A 75 14.21 -5.19 12.84
N TRP A 76 15.04 -4.37 13.46
CA TRP A 76 15.61 -4.58 14.81
C TRP A 76 14.65 -4.16 15.94
N LEU A 77 13.58 -3.42 15.65
CA LEU A 77 12.52 -3.10 16.61
C LEU A 77 11.57 -4.30 16.73
N ASP A 78 12.09 -5.46 17.19
CA ASP A 78 11.39 -6.76 17.11
C ASP A 78 10.89 -7.30 18.47
N ALA A 79 10.78 -6.43 19.47
CA ALA A 79 10.33 -6.77 20.80
C ALA A 79 8.82 -7.13 20.85
N PHE A 80 8.45 -8.07 21.73
CA PHE A 80 7.08 -8.31 22.14
C PHE A 80 6.89 -7.63 23.50
N HIS A 81 6.05 -6.59 23.56
CA HIS A 81 5.85 -5.81 24.78
C HIS A 81 4.72 -6.37 25.63
N LYS A 82 3.59 -6.72 25.00
CA LYS A 82 2.43 -7.29 25.68
C LYS A 82 1.70 -8.29 24.78
N VAL A 83 1.27 -9.39 25.35
CA VAL A 83 0.39 -10.36 24.71
C VAL A 83 -0.72 -10.68 25.69
N ASP A 84 -1.93 -10.28 25.37
CA ASP A 84 -3.15 -10.61 26.11
C ASP A 84 -3.88 -11.74 25.40
N LEU A 85 -3.80 -12.94 25.96
CA LEU A 85 -4.39 -14.13 25.36
C LEU A 85 -5.89 -14.23 25.58
N ASP A 86 -6.47 -13.46 26.50
CA ASP A 86 -7.92 -13.47 26.75
C ASP A 86 -8.65 -12.61 25.71
N SER A 87 -8.10 -11.45 25.40
CA SER A 87 -8.69 -10.50 24.42
C SER A 87 -8.11 -10.62 23.01
N GLY A 88 -6.96 -11.25 22.84
CA GLY A 88 -6.22 -11.29 21.57
C GLY A 88 -5.56 -9.97 21.19
N VAL A 89 -5.36 -9.08 22.16
CA VAL A 89 -4.65 -7.80 21.94
C VAL A 89 -3.16 -7.99 22.13
N VAL A 90 -2.37 -7.55 21.14
CA VAL A 90 -0.92 -7.75 21.14
C VAL A 90 -0.21 -6.43 20.85
N THR A 91 0.73 -6.03 21.74
CA THR A 91 1.59 -4.87 21.53
C THR A 91 3.02 -5.34 21.19
N VAL A 92 3.50 -4.93 20.02
CA VAL A 92 4.79 -5.37 19.48
C VAL A 92 5.55 -4.23 18.83
N GLY A 93 6.86 -4.36 18.77
CA GLY A 93 7.73 -3.48 18.00
C GLY A 93 7.43 -3.55 16.50
N ALA A 94 7.60 -2.43 15.83
CA ALA A 94 7.29 -2.29 14.40
C ALA A 94 8.12 -3.20 13.48
N GLY A 95 9.27 -3.70 13.94
CA GLY A 95 10.14 -4.64 13.23
C GLY A 95 9.70 -6.11 13.28
N VAL A 96 8.78 -6.46 14.19
CA VAL A 96 8.22 -7.82 14.26
C VAL A 96 7.57 -8.18 12.94
N SER A 97 7.92 -9.35 12.37
CA SER A 97 7.32 -9.81 11.12
C SER A 97 5.97 -10.49 11.36
N LEU A 98 5.07 -10.44 10.36
CA LEU A 98 3.82 -11.23 10.43
C LEU A 98 4.11 -12.72 10.54
N GLN A 99 5.24 -13.21 9.99
CA GLN A 99 5.68 -14.58 10.20
C GLN A 99 5.90 -14.86 11.68
N THR A 100 6.68 -14.01 12.37
CA THR A 100 6.98 -14.17 13.80
C THR A 100 5.70 -14.10 14.66
N LEU A 101 4.76 -13.20 14.30
CA LEU A 101 3.44 -13.16 14.94
C LEU A 101 2.70 -14.49 14.80
N MET A 102 2.59 -15.01 13.57
CA MET A 102 1.90 -16.27 13.30
C MET A 102 2.57 -17.47 13.99
N GLU A 103 3.90 -17.55 13.96
CA GLU A 103 4.67 -18.62 14.59
C GLU A 103 4.44 -18.69 16.11
N ARG A 104 4.33 -17.51 16.75
CA ARG A 104 4.13 -17.40 18.19
C ARG A 104 2.67 -17.51 18.62
N LEU A 105 1.73 -16.99 17.84
CA LEU A 105 0.35 -16.79 18.28
C LEU A 105 -0.61 -17.83 17.76
N VAL A 106 -0.42 -18.43 16.57
CA VAL A 106 -1.32 -19.47 16.04
C VAL A 106 -1.38 -20.71 16.96
N PRO A 107 -0.27 -21.20 17.53
CA PRO A 107 -0.34 -22.29 18.52
C PRO A 107 -1.14 -21.93 19.78
N LEU A 108 -1.27 -20.63 20.08
CA LEU A 108 -2.01 -20.09 21.22
C LEU A 108 -3.47 -19.73 20.88
N GLY A 109 -3.91 -19.99 19.63
CA GLY A 109 -5.28 -19.74 19.19
C GLY A 109 -5.53 -18.36 18.57
N TRP A 110 -4.48 -17.62 18.16
CA TRP A 110 -4.63 -16.28 17.60
C TRP A 110 -3.93 -16.15 16.24
N PHE A 111 -4.57 -15.48 15.29
CA PHE A 111 -4.03 -15.23 13.95
C PHE A 111 -4.07 -13.75 13.61
N VAL A 112 -3.19 -13.30 12.72
CA VAL A 112 -3.18 -11.91 12.22
C VAL A 112 -4.48 -11.59 11.48
N PRO A 113 -5.10 -10.43 11.72
CA PRO A 113 -6.40 -10.13 11.13
C PRO A 113 -6.35 -10.01 9.60
N VAL A 114 -5.27 -9.43 9.08
CA VAL A 114 -5.04 -9.26 7.64
C VAL A 114 -3.61 -9.68 7.30
N THR A 115 -3.44 -10.44 6.21
CA THR A 115 -2.13 -10.83 5.72
C THR A 115 -2.07 -10.71 4.19
N PRO A 116 -1.00 -10.11 3.63
CA PRO A 116 -0.80 -10.04 2.19
C PRO A 116 -0.34 -11.39 1.62
N GLY A 117 0.04 -11.45 0.35
CA GLY A 117 0.54 -12.67 -0.30
C GLY A 117 1.88 -13.19 0.22
N THR A 118 2.52 -12.50 1.15
CA THR A 118 3.74 -12.92 1.86
C THR A 118 3.62 -12.60 3.35
N ARG A 119 4.08 -13.50 4.21
CA ARG A 119 4.18 -13.28 5.66
C ARG A 119 5.46 -12.53 6.07
N LEU A 120 6.36 -12.30 5.11
CA LEU A 120 7.67 -11.67 5.33
C LEU A 120 7.58 -10.14 5.19
N VAL A 121 6.64 -9.53 5.92
CA VAL A 121 6.48 -8.08 6.09
C VAL A 121 6.52 -7.76 7.58
N THR A 122 7.05 -6.59 7.95
CA THR A 122 7.05 -6.13 9.34
C THR A 122 5.74 -5.44 9.68
N VAL A 123 5.39 -5.37 10.97
CA VAL A 123 4.20 -4.66 11.45
C VAL A 123 4.22 -3.19 11.01
N GLY A 124 5.34 -2.47 11.21
CA GLY A 124 5.46 -1.09 10.76
C GLY A 124 5.33 -0.94 9.24
N GLY A 125 5.87 -1.89 8.46
CA GLY A 125 5.70 -1.94 7.01
C GLY A 125 4.26 -2.25 6.59
N ALA A 126 3.55 -3.10 7.34
CA ALA A 126 2.15 -3.43 7.13
C ALA A 126 1.25 -2.19 7.32
N ILE A 127 1.49 -1.42 8.39
CA ILE A 127 0.78 -0.16 8.68
C ILE A 127 1.13 0.89 7.62
N ALA A 128 2.41 1.12 7.35
CA ALA A 128 2.85 2.15 6.41
C ALA A 128 2.33 1.94 4.98
N ALA A 129 2.06 0.69 4.59
CA ALA A 129 1.49 0.35 3.29
C ALA A 129 -0.02 0.08 3.34
N ASP A 130 -0.63 0.12 4.51
CA ASP A 130 -2.00 -0.30 4.79
C ASP A 130 -2.35 -1.55 3.99
N ILE A 131 -1.65 -2.64 4.34
CA ILE A 131 -1.74 -3.88 3.56
C ILE A 131 -3.15 -4.45 3.57
N HIS A 132 -3.52 -5.06 2.46
CA HIS A 132 -4.77 -5.78 2.30
C HIS A 132 -4.54 -7.29 2.10
N GLY A 133 -5.53 -8.09 2.48
CA GLY A 133 -5.55 -9.55 2.37
C GLY A 133 -6.51 -10.07 1.30
N LYS A 134 -6.82 -11.37 1.42
CA LYS A 134 -7.89 -12.05 0.68
C LYS A 134 -9.26 -11.81 1.31
N ASN A 135 -9.30 -11.19 2.47
CA ASN A 135 -10.46 -10.94 3.31
C ASN A 135 -10.90 -9.48 3.34
N HIS A 136 -10.39 -8.65 2.42
CA HIS A 136 -10.67 -7.22 2.47
C HIS A 136 -12.18 -6.89 2.37
N HIS A 137 -12.95 -7.69 1.62
CA HIS A 137 -14.40 -7.51 1.48
C HIS A 137 -15.19 -7.73 2.78
N ILE A 138 -14.59 -8.41 3.77
CA ILE A 138 -15.19 -8.66 5.10
C ILE A 138 -14.47 -7.86 6.20
N ASP A 139 -13.13 -7.89 6.24
CA ASP A 139 -12.34 -7.42 7.37
C ASP A 139 -11.64 -6.07 7.12
N GLY A 140 -11.70 -5.51 5.88
CA GLY A 140 -10.96 -4.29 5.53
C GLY A 140 -9.46 -4.50 5.40
N ALA A 141 -8.68 -3.42 5.54
CA ALA A 141 -7.23 -3.45 5.51
C ALA A 141 -6.62 -3.62 6.92
N PHE A 142 -5.31 -3.69 7.00
CA PHE A 142 -4.59 -3.99 8.25
C PHE A 142 -4.80 -2.92 9.32
N CYS A 143 -4.83 -1.65 8.93
CA CYS A 143 -4.92 -0.54 9.88
C CYS A 143 -6.29 -0.44 10.56
N SER A 144 -7.36 -1.05 10.02
CA SER A 144 -8.66 -1.21 10.69
C SER A 144 -8.58 -2.06 11.97
N HIS A 145 -7.49 -2.83 12.14
CA HIS A 145 -7.24 -3.69 13.30
C HIS A 145 -6.12 -3.18 14.20
N VAL A 146 -5.52 -2.03 13.89
CA VAL A 146 -4.51 -1.36 14.72
C VAL A 146 -5.24 -0.46 15.73
N LEU A 147 -5.11 -0.79 17.01
CA LEU A 147 -5.75 -0.05 18.10
C LEU A 147 -4.95 1.19 18.49
N GLU A 148 -3.62 1.07 18.43
CA GLU A 148 -2.68 2.13 18.82
C GLU A 148 -1.35 1.92 18.12
N MET A 149 -0.62 3.01 17.84
CA MET A 149 0.76 2.98 17.38
C MET A 149 1.58 4.12 17.99
N THR A 150 2.86 3.88 18.20
CA THR A 150 3.82 4.90 18.59
C THR A 150 4.62 5.35 17.38
N LEU A 151 4.65 6.67 17.16
CA LEU A 151 5.29 7.31 16.01
C LEU A 151 6.36 8.31 16.49
N VAL A 152 7.58 8.17 15.97
CA VAL A 152 8.65 9.16 16.12
C VAL A 152 8.63 10.07 14.89
N THR A 153 8.38 11.36 15.13
CA THR A 153 8.33 12.40 14.09
C THR A 153 9.42 13.45 14.31
N PRO A 154 9.74 14.30 13.33
CA PRO A 154 10.64 15.42 13.53
C PRO A 154 10.18 16.44 14.60
N THR A 155 8.90 16.43 14.98
CA THR A 155 8.36 17.29 16.06
C THR A 155 8.28 16.60 17.41
N GLY A 156 8.64 15.32 17.50
CA GLY A 156 8.64 14.54 18.73
C GLY A 156 7.91 13.20 18.62
N LYS A 157 7.97 12.44 19.71
CA LYS A 157 7.32 11.13 19.84
C LYS A 157 5.86 11.30 20.23
N VAL A 158 4.97 10.54 19.59
CA VAL A 158 3.53 10.56 19.85
C VAL A 158 2.94 9.17 19.78
N THR A 159 2.00 8.87 20.69
CA THR A 159 1.19 7.65 20.65
C THR A 159 -0.19 8.00 20.11
N LEU A 160 -0.62 7.27 19.08
CA LEU A 160 -1.79 7.55 18.27
C LEU A 160 -2.78 6.39 18.31
N SER A 161 -4.06 6.73 18.32
CA SER A 161 -5.15 5.79 18.05
C SER A 161 -6.17 6.43 17.09
N PRO A 162 -7.09 5.66 16.51
CA PRO A 162 -8.18 6.21 15.71
C PRO A 162 -9.04 7.24 16.47
N ALA A 163 -9.01 7.23 17.81
CA ALA A 163 -9.78 8.13 18.67
C ALA A 163 -8.98 9.36 19.16
N SER A 164 -7.65 9.25 19.33
CA SER A 164 -6.84 10.31 19.94
C SER A 164 -6.36 11.37 18.93
N ASP A 165 -5.85 10.97 17.79
CA ASP A 165 -5.50 11.84 16.65
C ASP A 165 -5.82 11.09 15.35
N PRO A 166 -7.09 11.05 14.95
CA PRO A 166 -7.55 10.32 13.77
C PRO A 166 -6.86 10.78 12.49
N ASP A 167 -6.60 12.07 12.35
CA ASP A 167 -5.97 12.62 11.15
C ASP A 167 -4.56 12.08 10.96
N LEU A 168 -3.73 12.09 12.00
CA LEU A 168 -2.36 11.58 11.93
C LEU A 168 -2.33 10.04 11.86
N PHE A 169 -3.24 9.37 12.58
CA PHE A 169 -3.36 7.91 12.52
C PHE A 169 -3.65 7.46 11.08
N TRP A 170 -4.69 8.00 10.46
CA TRP A 170 -5.08 7.62 9.11
C TRP A 170 -4.17 8.18 8.01
N ALA A 171 -3.44 9.28 8.26
CA ALA A 171 -2.37 9.72 7.37
C ALA A 171 -1.14 8.80 7.43
N THR A 172 -0.92 8.10 8.55
CA THR A 172 0.17 7.13 8.73
C THR A 172 -0.17 5.79 8.08
N ALA A 173 -1.44 5.38 8.15
CA ALA A 173 -1.98 4.24 7.42
C ALA A 173 -1.85 4.47 5.91
N GLY A 174 -1.05 3.64 5.23
CA GLY A 174 -0.77 3.80 3.80
C GLY A 174 0.13 4.99 3.45
N GLY A 175 0.62 5.76 4.44
CA GLY A 175 1.46 6.96 4.25
C GLY A 175 2.91 6.69 3.86
N MET A 176 3.27 5.45 3.55
CA MET A 176 4.59 4.99 3.07
C MET A 176 5.76 5.42 3.96
N GLY A 177 5.53 5.58 5.29
CA GLY A 177 6.54 5.97 6.25
C GLY A 177 6.96 7.45 6.17
N LEU A 178 6.15 8.30 5.55
CA LEU A 178 6.45 9.71 5.34
C LEU A 178 5.81 10.66 6.38
N THR A 179 5.12 10.10 7.39
CA THR A 179 4.55 10.83 8.54
C THR A 179 5.39 10.65 9.80
N GLY A 180 6.25 9.64 9.84
CA GLY A 180 7.10 9.30 10.99
C GLY A 180 7.63 7.88 10.91
N VAL A 181 8.46 7.53 11.90
CA VAL A 181 8.94 6.16 12.11
C VAL A 181 8.08 5.48 13.15
N ILE A 182 7.37 4.43 12.77
CA ILE A 182 6.58 3.62 13.70
C ILE A 182 7.56 2.78 14.52
N THR A 183 7.49 2.87 15.85
CA THR A 183 8.31 2.06 16.76
C THR A 183 7.57 0.88 17.33
N ASP A 184 6.27 1.05 17.62
CA ASP A 184 5.43 0.04 18.26
C ASP A 184 4.01 0.11 17.72
N ALA A 185 3.28 -1.00 17.80
CA ALA A 185 1.86 -1.04 17.49
C ALA A 185 1.12 -2.05 18.36
N THR A 186 -0.11 -1.71 18.71
CA THR A 186 -1.09 -2.57 19.38
C THR A 186 -2.13 -3.02 18.38
N ILE A 187 -2.31 -4.33 18.23
CA ILE A 187 -3.09 -4.94 17.17
C ILE A 187 -4.12 -5.89 17.78
N GLN A 188 -5.37 -5.85 17.30
CA GLN A 188 -6.39 -6.84 17.60
C GLN A 188 -6.19 -8.05 16.70
N MET A 189 -5.88 -9.20 17.28
CA MET A 189 -5.77 -10.48 16.58
C MET A 189 -7.16 -11.13 16.47
N ILE A 190 -7.29 -12.11 15.57
CA ILE A 190 -8.51 -12.92 15.42
C ILE A 190 -8.33 -14.30 16.04
N ALA A 191 -9.37 -14.79 16.71
CA ALA A 191 -9.34 -16.12 17.32
C ALA A 191 -9.43 -17.22 16.26
N VAL A 192 -8.62 -18.27 16.41
CA VAL A 192 -8.62 -19.46 15.54
C VAL A 192 -8.45 -20.72 16.35
N GLU A 193 -9.15 -21.79 15.99
CA GLU A 193 -9.03 -23.07 16.67
C GLU A 193 -7.86 -23.92 16.15
N THR A 194 -7.52 -23.76 14.89
CA THR A 194 -6.52 -24.59 14.21
C THR A 194 -5.66 -23.77 13.25
N SER A 195 -4.55 -24.33 12.79
CA SER A 195 -3.71 -23.78 11.72
C SER A 195 -4.18 -24.17 10.30
N TYR A 196 -5.44 -24.59 10.17
CA TYR A 196 -6.02 -25.05 8.91
C TYR A 196 -7.17 -24.15 8.46
N MET A 197 -7.41 -24.19 7.16
CA MET A 197 -8.52 -23.57 6.45
C MET A 197 -9.39 -24.65 5.83
N LEU A 198 -10.70 -24.47 5.79
CA LEU A 198 -11.57 -25.19 4.86
C LEU A 198 -11.63 -24.41 3.57
N VAL A 199 -11.21 -25.05 2.49
CA VAL A 199 -10.98 -24.37 1.21
C VAL A 199 -11.84 -24.97 0.12
N ASP A 200 -12.57 -24.10 -0.56
CA ASP A 200 -13.26 -24.36 -1.81
C ASP A 200 -12.38 -23.91 -2.97
N THR A 201 -12.22 -24.78 -3.96
CA THR A 201 -11.45 -24.47 -5.17
C THR A 201 -12.25 -24.86 -6.39
N GLU A 202 -12.40 -23.94 -7.34
CA GLU A 202 -13.07 -24.21 -8.59
C GLU A 202 -12.39 -23.52 -9.78
N ARG A 203 -12.49 -24.14 -10.96
CA ARG A 203 -12.06 -23.53 -12.21
C ARG A 203 -13.18 -22.68 -12.82
N ALA A 204 -12.84 -21.50 -13.30
CA ALA A 204 -13.70 -20.68 -14.14
C ALA A 204 -13.14 -20.65 -15.57
N PRO A 205 -13.98 -20.89 -16.60
CA PRO A 205 -13.52 -21.01 -17.97
C PRO A 205 -13.02 -19.70 -18.59
N ASP A 206 -13.47 -18.56 -18.06
CA ASP A 206 -13.19 -17.21 -18.55
C ASP A 206 -13.34 -16.16 -17.45
N LEU A 207 -13.08 -14.89 -17.78
CA LEU A 207 -13.13 -13.76 -16.85
C LEU A 207 -14.54 -13.49 -16.35
N ASP A 208 -15.55 -13.52 -17.23
CA ASP A 208 -16.94 -13.22 -16.85
C ASP A 208 -17.42 -14.22 -15.81
N SER A 209 -17.16 -15.51 -16.07
CA SER A 209 -17.52 -16.59 -15.16
C SER A 209 -16.88 -16.45 -13.78
N VAL A 210 -15.61 -16.02 -13.67
CA VAL A 210 -14.99 -15.85 -12.35
C VAL A 210 -15.53 -14.62 -11.65
N MET A 211 -15.74 -13.51 -12.35
CA MET A 211 -16.29 -12.29 -11.77
C MET A 211 -17.74 -12.50 -11.29
N GLU A 212 -18.57 -13.19 -12.08
CA GLU A 212 -19.93 -13.56 -11.69
C GLU A 212 -19.94 -14.46 -10.43
N LYS A 213 -19.06 -15.47 -10.37
CA LYS A 213 -18.92 -16.35 -9.20
C LYS A 213 -18.49 -15.60 -7.95
N MET A 214 -17.58 -14.63 -8.08
CA MET A 214 -17.12 -13.79 -6.97
C MET A 214 -18.24 -12.86 -6.51
N LEU A 215 -18.95 -12.18 -7.42
CA LEU A 215 -20.08 -11.33 -7.07
C LEU A 215 -21.22 -12.08 -6.36
N GLY A 216 -21.51 -13.29 -6.83
CA GLY A 216 -22.63 -14.09 -6.28
C GLY A 216 -22.30 -14.89 -5.04
N GLY A 217 -21.02 -15.02 -4.65
CA GLY A 217 -20.67 -15.98 -3.61
C GLY A 217 -19.56 -15.59 -2.62
N ASP A 218 -18.82 -14.49 -2.84
CA ASP A 218 -17.70 -14.14 -1.95
C ASP A 218 -18.17 -13.75 -0.55
N ASP A 219 -19.35 -13.18 -0.39
CA ASP A 219 -19.91 -12.78 0.90
C ASP A 219 -20.15 -13.96 1.87
N ALA A 220 -20.18 -15.20 1.32
CA ALA A 220 -20.28 -16.41 2.13
C ALA A 220 -18.94 -16.91 2.70
N TYR A 221 -17.83 -16.29 2.32
CA TYR A 221 -16.49 -16.70 2.71
C TYR A 221 -15.69 -15.51 3.25
N ARG A 222 -14.94 -15.75 4.31
CA ARG A 222 -14.03 -14.71 4.83
C ARG A 222 -12.90 -14.38 3.87
N TYR A 223 -12.43 -15.36 3.09
CA TYR A 223 -11.28 -15.22 2.20
C TYR A 223 -11.64 -15.64 0.78
N SER A 224 -11.38 -14.76 -0.18
CA SER A 224 -11.58 -15.02 -1.62
C SER A 224 -10.42 -14.49 -2.45
N VAL A 225 -10.00 -15.26 -3.45
CA VAL A 225 -8.97 -14.89 -4.41
C VAL A 225 -9.06 -15.74 -5.66
N ALA A 226 -8.87 -15.15 -6.82
CA ALA A 226 -8.71 -15.88 -8.08
C ALA A 226 -7.30 -15.69 -8.65
N TRP A 227 -6.64 -16.80 -8.98
CA TRP A 227 -5.53 -16.78 -9.91
C TRP A 227 -6.08 -16.68 -11.34
N ILE A 228 -5.51 -15.80 -12.18
CA ILE A 228 -5.97 -15.54 -13.56
C ILE A 228 -4.88 -15.85 -14.57
N ASP A 229 -5.24 -16.51 -15.65
CA ASP A 229 -4.41 -16.67 -16.84
C ASP A 229 -4.57 -15.45 -17.75
N CYS A 230 -3.59 -14.54 -17.71
CA CYS A 230 -3.54 -13.34 -18.54
C CYS A 230 -2.92 -13.56 -19.92
N GLN A 231 -2.77 -14.81 -20.38
CA GLN A 231 -2.26 -15.13 -21.73
C GLN A 231 -3.29 -15.81 -22.63
N SER A 232 -4.33 -16.38 -22.05
CA SER A 232 -5.41 -16.97 -22.81
C SER A 232 -6.24 -15.91 -23.54
N THR A 233 -6.68 -16.20 -24.76
CA THR A 233 -7.44 -15.31 -25.63
C THR A 233 -8.82 -15.86 -25.99
N GLY A 234 -9.67 -15.01 -26.57
CA GLY A 234 -11.00 -15.39 -27.05
C GLY A 234 -11.87 -15.92 -25.91
N ARG A 235 -12.54 -17.06 -26.15
CA ARG A 235 -13.46 -17.66 -25.15
C ARG A 235 -12.80 -18.09 -23.83
N ARG A 236 -11.47 -18.08 -23.75
CA ARG A 236 -10.73 -18.46 -22.54
C ARG A 236 -10.02 -17.27 -21.90
N LEU A 237 -10.29 -16.05 -22.36
CA LEU A 237 -9.69 -14.84 -21.80
C LEU A 237 -9.95 -14.80 -20.30
N GLY A 238 -8.89 -14.68 -19.48
CA GLY A 238 -9.00 -14.58 -18.04
C GLY A 238 -9.53 -15.86 -17.35
N ARG A 239 -9.42 -17.06 -17.97
CA ARG A 239 -9.75 -18.32 -17.27
C ARG A 239 -8.98 -18.40 -15.96
N SER A 240 -9.60 -18.95 -14.91
CA SER A 240 -9.16 -18.72 -13.54
C SER A 240 -9.29 -19.94 -12.65
N VAL A 241 -8.56 -19.91 -11.55
CA VAL A 241 -8.76 -20.80 -10.41
C VAL A 241 -9.21 -19.93 -9.24
N LEU A 242 -10.49 -19.99 -8.90
CA LEU A 242 -11.08 -19.34 -7.74
C LEU A 242 -10.85 -20.20 -6.51
N THR A 243 -10.35 -19.57 -5.44
CA THR A 243 -10.08 -20.21 -4.16
C THR A 243 -10.70 -19.37 -3.05
N ARG A 244 -11.62 -19.96 -2.30
CA ARG A 244 -12.32 -19.35 -1.18
C ARG A 244 -12.17 -20.20 0.07
N GLY A 245 -12.33 -19.62 1.25
CA GLY A 245 -12.24 -20.44 2.45
C GLY A 245 -12.37 -19.67 3.74
N ASP A 246 -12.51 -20.44 4.82
CA ASP A 246 -12.66 -19.99 6.19
C ASP A 246 -11.72 -20.76 7.12
N HIS A 247 -11.51 -20.24 8.33
CA HIS A 247 -10.75 -20.97 9.36
C HIS A 247 -11.47 -22.26 9.76
N ALA A 248 -10.76 -23.37 9.72
CA ALA A 248 -11.29 -24.66 10.11
C ALA A 248 -11.37 -24.78 11.63
N ARG A 249 -12.52 -25.27 12.14
CA ARG A 249 -12.63 -25.72 13.51
C ARG A 249 -11.92 -27.06 13.68
N LEU A 250 -11.65 -27.45 14.91
CA LEU A 250 -11.02 -28.74 15.19
C LEU A 250 -11.89 -29.92 14.73
N GLU A 251 -13.21 -29.80 14.86
CA GLU A 251 -14.17 -30.80 14.42
C GLU A 251 -14.23 -31.03 12.91
N ASP A 252 -13.90 -30.03 12.12
CA ASP A 252 -13.89 -30.07 10.64
C ASP A 252 -12.67 -30.81 10.08
N LEU A 253 -11.67 -31.08 10.91
CA LEU A 253 -10.44 -31.70 10.48
C LEU A 253 -10.53 -33.24 10.44
N PRO A 254 -9.71 -33.90 9.60
CA PRO A 254 -9.59 -35.34 9.60
C PRO A 254 -9.26 -35.90 11.01
N GLU A 255 -9.79 -37.08 11.34
CA GLU A 255 -9.66 -37.70 12.66
C GLU A 255 -8.21 -37.73 13.20
N ARG A 256 -7.23 -37.94 12.31
CA ARG A 256 -5.82 -37.92 12.66
C ARG A 256 -5.37 -36.59 13.29
N LEU A 257 -5.91 -35.45 12.84
CA LEU A 257 -5.62 -34.13 13.38
C LEU A 257 -6.46 -33.80 14.59
N ARG A 258 -7.74 -34.21 14.60
CA ARG A 258 -8.63 -34.07 15.77
C ARG A 258 -8.08 -34.74 17.03
N ARG A 259 -7.45 -35.92 16.85
CA ARG A 259 -6.78 -36.63 17.94
C ARG A 259 -5.45 -36.02 18.39
N SER A 260 -4.98 -34.98 17.73
CA SER A 260 -3.71 -34.32 18.04
C SER A 260 -3.88 -32.79 17.95
N PRO A 261 -4.55 -32.12 18.91
CA PRO A 261 -4.81 -30.68 18.88
C PRO A 261 -3.56 -29.84 18.70
N ASP A 262 -2.45 -30.21 19.33
CA ASP A 262 -1.18 -29.50 19.16
C ASP A 262 -0.68 -29.52 17.72
N ARG A 263 -0.86 -30.63 16.98
CA ARG A 263 -0.54 -30.70 15.55
C ARG A 263 -1.54 -29.91 14.71
N ALA A 264 -2.80 -29.87 15.11
CA ALA A 264 -3.81 -29.08 14.43
C ALA A 264 -3.57 -27.58 14.59
N ARG A 265 -2.90 -27.14 15.67
CA ARG A 265 -2.53 -25.73 15.93
C ARG A 265 -1.11 -25.38 15.48
N ALA A 266 -0.27 -26.37 15.18
CA ALA A 266 1.12 -26.12 14.82
C ALA A 266 1.22 -25.26 13.56
N PHE A 267 1.88 -24.10 13.67
CA PHE A 267 2.19 -23.24 12.55
C PHE A 267 3.70 -23.30 12.29
N VAL A 268 4.09 -24.13 11.31
CA VAL A 268 5.48 -24.35 10.94
C VAL A 268 5.67 -23.96 9.48
N PRO A 269 6.01 -22.69 9.19
CA PRO A 269 6.26 -22.25 7.83
C PRO A 269 7.54 -22.91 7.31
N ARG A 270 7.46 -23.50 6.12
CA ARG A 270 8.60 -24.17 5.48
C ARG A 270 8.94 -23.50 4.16
N THR A 271 10.21 -23.24 3.94
CA THR A 271 10.73 -22.95 2.61
C THR A 271 11.11 -24.29 1.98
N LEU A 272 10.36 -24.70 0.97
CA LEU A 272 10.53 -26.00 0.28
C LEU A 272 11.70 -26.00 -0.70
N ALA A 273 11.95 -24.83 -1.30
CA ALA A 273 13.03 -24.61 -2.26
C ALA A 273 13.54 -23.17 -2.16
N ARG A 274 14.72 -22.92 -2.66
CA ARG A 274 15.28 -21.56 -2.80
C ARG A 274 15.88 -21.42 -4.19
N VAL A 275 15.68 -20.26 -4.82
CA VAL A 275 16.32 -19.94 -6.10
C VAL A 275 17.78 -19.55 -5.81
N PRO A 276 18.77 -20.42 -6.09
CA PRO A 276 20.13 -20.23 -5.59
C PRO A 276 20.89 -19.14 -6.35
N LEU A 277 20.61 -19.00 -7.64
CA LEU A 277 21.28 -18.06 -8.55
C LEU A 277 20.22 -17.28 -9.33
N THR A 278 20.56 -16.09 -9.77
CA THR A 278 19.74 -15.33 -10.71
C THR A 278 19.91 -15.93 -12.12
N PRO A 279 18.88 -16.54 -12.71
CA PRO A 279 18.97 -17.08 -14.06
C PRO A 279 19.14 -15.94 -15.09
N PRO A 280 19.52 -16.26 -16.33
CA PRO A 280 19.50 -15.29 -17.43
C PRO A 280 18.11 -14.65 -17.60
N ASN A 281 18.08 -13.41 -18.05
CA ASN A 281 16.83 -12.75 -18.43
C ASN A 281 16.08 -13.55 -19.51
N GLY A 282 14.75 -13.54 -19.46
CA GLY A 282 13.92 -14.25 -20.44
C GLY A 282 13.55 -15.69 -20.07
N LEU A 283 13.88 -16.17 -18.87
CA LEU A 283 13.36 -17.46 -18.38
C LEU A 283 11.83 -17.43 -18.33
N LEU A 284 11.24 -16.35 -17.81
CA LEU A 284 9.81 -16.10 -17.84
C LEU A 284 9.46 -15.36 -19.14
N ASN A 285 9.13 -16.10 -20.16
CA ASN A 285 8.73 -15.64 -21.49
C ASN A 285 7.32 -16.16 -21.83
N PRO A 286 6.69 -15.69 -22.91
CA PRO A 286 5.31 -16.11 -23.26
C PRO A 286 5.12 -17.62 -23.34
N LEU A 287 6.10 -18.39 -23.83
CA LEU A 287 5.97 -19.85 -23.96
C LEU A 287 6.05 -20.56 -22.59
N THR A 288 7.05 -20.21 -21.78
CA THR A 288 7.23 -20.84 -20.46
C THR A 288 6.09 -20.50 -19.51
N VAL A 289 5.59 -19.26 -19.56
CA VAL A 289 4.45 -18.82 -18.77
C VAL A 289 3.16 -19.48 -19.26
N ALA A 290 2.94 -19.60 -20.58
CA ALA A 290 1.77 -20.30 -21.11
C ALA A 290 1.74 -21.79 -20.69
N ALA A 291 2.88 -22.46 -20.75
CA ALA A 291 3.01 -23.85 -20.31
C ALA A 291 2.73 -23.99 -18.80
N PHE A 292 3.24 -23.06 -17.99
CA PHE A 292 2.95 -23.03 -16.56
C PHE A 292 1.47 -22.76 -16.28
N ASN A 293 0.86 -21.79 -16.96
CA ASN A 293 -0.56 -21.44 -16.80
C ASN A 293 -1.48 -22.60 -17.16
N GLU A 294 -1.17 -23.31 -18.26
CA GLU A 294 -1.93 -24.49 -18.66
C GLU A 294 -1.82 -25.63 -17.62
N PHE A 295 -0.59 -25.89 -17.14
CA PHE A 295 -0.36 -26.88 -16.08
C PHE A 295 -1.11 -26.50 -14.79
N TRP A 296 -0.99 -25.25 -14.35
CA TRP A 296 -1.61 -24.77 -13.12
C TRP A 296 -3.15 -24.85 -13.20
N PHE A 297 -3.72 -24.40 -14.31
CA PHE A 297 -5.16 -24.47 -14.54
C PHE A 297 -5.67 -25.92 -14.53
N ARG A 298 -4.97 -26.83 -15.22
CA ARG A 298 -5.40 -28.26 -15.28
C ARG A 298 -5.19 -29.00 -13.96
N LYS A 299 -4.18 -28.64 -13.20
CA LYS A 299 -3.90 -29.22 -11.87
C LYS A 299 -4.99 -28.91 -10.87
N ALA A 300 -5.61 -27.73 -10.95
CA ALA A 300 -6.70 -27.36 -10.08
C ALA A 300 -7.91 -28.28 -10.31
N PRO A 301 -8.68 -28.63 -9.27
CA PRO A 301 -9.91 -29.39 -9.42
C PRO A 301 -10.95 -28.58 -10.20
N LEU A 302 -11.87 -29.28 -10.89
CA LEU A 302 -13.02 -28.61 -11.52
C LEU A 302 -13.87 -27.89 -10.48
N HIS A 303 -14.17 -28.64 -9.40
CA HIS A 303 -14.88 -28.15 -8.24
C HIS A 303 -14.50 -29.03 -7.04
N GLN A 304 -14.07 -28.43 -5.94
CA GLN A 304 -13.73 -29.10 -4.70
C GLN A 304 -14.19 -28.23 -3.54
N VAL A 305 -14.87 -28.82 -2.57
CA VAL A 305 -15.48 -28.12 -1.43
C VAL A 305 -14.86 -28.59 -0.12
N ALA A 306 -14.73 -27.68 0.83
CA ALA A 306 -14.36 -27.93 2.23
C ALA A 306 -13.11 -28.78 2.41
N LYS A 307 -12.09 -28.60 1.56
CA LYS A 307 -10.84 -29.33 1.72
C LYS A 307 -9.95 -28.67 2.76
N PRO A 308 -9.48 -29.41 3.79
CA PRO A 308 -8.53 -28.86 4.74
C PRO A 308 -7.18 -28.53 4.09
N HIS A 309 -6.77 -27.27 4.18
CA HIS A 309 -5.48 -26.77 3.76
C HIS A 309 -4.77 -26.09 4.92
N HIS A 310 -3.48 -26.33 5.10
CA HIS A 310 -2.71 -25.61 6.10
C HIS A 310 -2.60 -24.12 5.70
N MET A 311 -2.71 -23.19 6.67
CA MET A 311 -2.69 -21.72 6.47
C MET A 311 -1.52 -21.25 5.61
N THR A 312 -0.33 -21.83 5.79
CA THR A 312 0.88 -21.43 5.00
C THR A 312 0.70 -21.65 3.50
N GLY A 313 0.06 -22.75 3.09
CA GLY A 313 -0.21 -23.04 1.68
C GLY A 313 -1.35 -22.20 1.12
N PHE A 314 -2.35 -21.89 1.95
CA PHE A 314 -3.48 -21.08 1.54
C PHE A 314 -3.12 -19.59 1.39
N PHE A 315 -2.48 -18.99 2.41
CA PHE A 315 -2.16 -17.56 2.41
C PHE A 315 -0.88 -17.22 1.63
N HIS A 316 0.18 -18.02 1.76
CA HIS A 316 1.54 -17.65 1.35
C HIS A 316 2.21 -18.71 0.48
N PRO A 317 1.59 -19.16 -0.62
CA PRO A 317 2.14 -20.25 -1.44
C PRO A 317 3.52 -19.90 -2.03
N LEU A 318 3.78 -18.63 -2.35
CA LEU A 318 5.07 -18.19 -2.91
C LEU A 318 6.19 -18.15 -1.87
N ASP A 319 5.88 -18.00 -0.59
CA ASP A 319 6.91 -18.04 0.47
C ASP A 319 7.49 -19.46 0.68
N GLY A 320 6.88 -20.47 0.05
CA GLY A 320 7.45 -21.82 -0.06
C GLY A 320 8.69 -21.88 -0.96
N VAL A 321 8.91 -20.86 -1.79
CA VAL A 321 10.09 -20.74 -2.65
C VAL A 321 10.87 -19.48 -2.25
N GLY A 322 11.98 -19.67 -1.54
CA GLY A 322 12.86 -18.57 -1.13
C GLY A 322 13.47 -17.88 -2.36
N GLU A 323 13.51 -16.54 -2.32
CA GLU A 323 14.13 -15.70 -3.38
C GLU A 323 13.52 -15.91 -4.78
N TRP A 324 12.22 -16.24 -4.86
CA TRP A 324 11.54 -16.50 -6.13
C TRP A 324 11.59 -15.28 -7.09
N ASN A 325 11.73 -14.06 -6.56
CA ASN A 325 11.91 -12.84 -7.35
C ASN A 325 13.16 -12.88 -8.27
N ARG A 326 14.14 -13.75 -7.99
CA ARG A 326 15.30 -13.96 -8.87
C ARG A 326 14.93 -14.62 -10.20
N LEU A 327 13.79 -15.32 -10.28
CA LEU A 327 13.33 -15.97 -11.52
C LEU A 327 13.13 -14.98 -12.68
N TYR A 328 12.93 -13.70 -12.37
CA TYR A 328 12.80 -12.62 -13.36
C TYR A 328 14.15 -12.15 -13.95
N GLY A 329 15.27 -12.75 -13.54
CA GLY A 329 16.60 -12.41 -14.04
C GLY A 329 17.20 -11.17 -13.38
N SER A 330 18.27 -10.63 -13.98
CA SER A 330 19.00 -9.45 -13.45
C SER A 330 18.24 -8.15 -13.62
N ASN A 331 17.35 -8.04 -14.62
CA ASN A 331 16.55 -6.84 -14.87
C ASN A 331 15.44 -6.64 -13.83
N GLY A 332 15.06 -7.72 -13.10
CA GLY A 332 13.97 -7.67 -12.14
C GLY A 332 12.59 -7.61 -12.80
N PHE A 333 11.61 -7.15 -12.05
CA PHE A 333 10.22 -7.05 -12.49
C PHE A 333 9.49 -5.91 -11.77
N LEU A 334 8.37 -5.50 -12.34
CA LEU A 334 7.40 -4.61 -11.73
C LEU A 334 6.19 -5.43 -11.32
N GLN A 335 5.54 -5.05 -10.21
CA GLN A 335 4.18 -5.50 -9.97
C GLN A 335 3.24 -4.33 -10.24
N TYR A 336 2.38 -4.49 -11.24
CA TYR A 336 1.31 -3.54 -11.52
C TYR A 336 0.06 -4.00 -10.79
N GLN A 337 -0.37 -3.25 -9.79
CA GLN A 337 -1.61 -3.53 -9.07
C GLN A 337 -2.48 -2.29 -9.03
N PHE A 338 -3.69 -2.43 -9.51
CA PHE A 338 -4.69 -1.37 -9.52
C PHE A 338 -6.00 -1.85 -8.90
N VAL A 339 -6.86 -0.90 -8.55
CA VAL A 339 -8.26 -1.13 -8.19
C VAL A 339 -9.14 -0.18 -9.00
N VAL A 340 -10.31 -0.66 -9.42
CA VAL A 340 -11.36 0.11 -10.07
C VAL A 340 -12.71 -0.18 -9.41
N PRO A 341 -13.65 0.79 -9.37
CA PRO A 341 -14.99 0.56 -8.83
C PRO A 341 -15.70 -0.62 -9.47
N ASP A 342 -16.64 -1.23 -8.76
CA ASP A 342 -17.37 -2.43 -9.22
C ASP A 342 -18.05 -2.21 -10.59
N GLU A 343 -18.64 -1.04 -10.83
CA GLU A 343 -19.29 -0.65 -12.10
C GLU A 343 -18.32 -0.52 -13.27
N HIS A 344 -17.02 -0.41 -12.98
CA HIS A 344 -15.94 -0.33 -13.98
C HIS A 344 -15.14 -1.63 -14.14
N GLY A 345 -15.71 -2.78 -13.73
CA GLY A 345 -15.08 -4.10 -13.84
C GLY A 345 -14.59 -4.45 -15.25
N GLU A 346 -15.20 -3.88 -16.29
CA GLU A 346 -14.76 -4.02 -17.70
C GLU A 346 -13.31 -3.51 -17.90
N THR A 347 -12.81 -2.62 -17.04
CA THR A 347 -11.40 -2.19 -17.11
C THR A 347 -10.44 -3.34 -16.87
N VAL A 348 -10.80 -4.30 -16.00
CA VAL A 348 -10.00 -5.52 -15.78
C VAL A 348 -9.84 -6.29 -17.09
N ARG A 349 -10.92 -6.48 -17.86
CA ARG A 349 -10.90 -7.13 -19.17
C ARG A 349 -9.97 -6.42 -20.13
N ARG A 350 -10.13 -5.09 -20.28
CA ARG A 350 -9.32 -4.27 -21.20
C ARG A 350 -7.83 -4.32 -20.88
N VAL A 351 -7.48 -4.38 -19.59
CA VAL A 351 -6.09 -4.54 -19.15
C VAL A 351 -5.54 -5.90 -19.59
N ILE A 352 -6.29 -7.00 -19.35
CA ILE A 352 -5.87 -8.35 -19.74
C ILE A 352 -5.75 -8.47 -21.27
N GLU A 353 -6.71 -7.95 -22.03
CA GLU A 353 -6.67 -7.91 -23.50
C GLU A 353 -5.42 -7.19 -23.99
N ARG A 354 -5.14 -6.01 -23.44
CA ARG A 354 -3.97 -5.23 -23.84
C ARG A 354 -2.64 -5.93 -23.54
N LEU A 355 -2.51 -6.60 -22.39
CA LEU A 355 -1.34 -7.42 -22.08
C LEU A 355 -1.17 -8.58 -23.08
N THR A 356 -2.27 -9.20 -23.45
CA THR A 356 -2.29 -10.32 -24.40
C THR A 356 -1.88 -9.89 -25.80
N GLU A 357 -2.38 -8.73 -26.27
CA GLU A 357 -2.03 -8.15 -27.57
C GLU A 357 -0.53 -7.90 -27.72
N VAL A 358 0.10 -7.34 -26.68
CA VAL A 358 1.54 -7.06 -26.67
C VAL A 358 2.39 -8.28 -26.26
N LYS A 359 1.74 -9.42 -26.02
CA LYS A 359 2.39 -10.68 -25.58
C LYS A 359 3.26 -10.52 -24.32
N LEU A 360 2.88 -9.61 -23.43
CA LEU A 360 3.56 -9.44 -22.14
C LEU A 360 3.02 -10.48 -21.17
N ALA A 361 3.87 -11.43 -20.84
CA ALA A 361 3.50 -12.54 -19.97
C ALA A 361 3.55 -12.15 -18.50
N SER A 362 2.43 -12.24 -17.78
CA SER A 362 2.41 -12.25 -16.34
C SER A 362 2.41 -13.69 -15.81
N PHE A 363 3.44 -14.04 -15.06
CA PHE A 363 3.55 -15.35 -14.39
C PHE A 363 2.57 -15.45 -13.22
N LEU A 364 2.40 -14.35 -12.49
CA LEU A 364 1.50 -14.25 -11.34
C LEU A 364 0.50 -13.13 -11.59
N ALA A 365 -0.75 -13.51 -11.76
CA ALA A 365 -1.86 -12.59 -11.85
C ALA A 365 -2.95 -12.98 -10.86
N VAL A 366 -3.41 -12.03 -10.07
CA VAL A 366 -4.35 -12.25 -8.96
C VAL A 366 -5.47 -11.23 -9.00
N LEU A 367 -6.71 -11.72 -9.10
CA LEU A 367 -7.92 -10.93 -8.99
C LEU A 367 -8.54 -11.09 -7.60
N LYS A 368 -9.00 -9.99 -7.03
CA LYS A 368 -9.80 -9.95 -5.81
C LYS A 368 -10.87 -8.89 -5.94
N ARG A 369 -11.88 -8.96 -5.08
CA ARG A 369 -12.83 -7.89 -4.87
C ARG A 369 -12.58 -7.27 -3.50
N PHE A 370 -12.62 -5.94 -3.41
CA PHE A 370 -12.50 -5.21 -2.16
C PHE A 370 -13.88 -4.76 -1.66
N GLY A 371 -14.03 -4.69 -0.35
CA GLY A 371 -15.15 -4.07 0.35
C GLY A 371 -14.91 -2.57 0.57
N PRO A 372 -15.57 -1.99 1.60
CA PRO A 372 -15.42 -0.58 1.94
C PRO A 372 -13.97 -0.13 2.06
N ASP A 373 -13.69 1.13 1.72
CA ASP A 373 -12.39 1.77 1.87
C ASP A 373 -12.11 2.17 3.33
N ASP A 374 -10.83 2.26 3.64
CA ASP A 374 -10.37 2.79 4.91
C ASP A 374 -10.32 4.33 4.89
N PRO A 375 -10.41 5.01 6.06
CA PRO A 375 -10.37 6.47 6.15
C PRO A 375 -9.06 7.11 5.67
N GLY A 376 -7.97 6.35 5.51
CA GLY A 376 -6.65 6.86 5.16
C GLY A 376 -6.60 7.55 3.79
N PRO A 377 -6.13 8.82 3.70
CA PRO A 377 -6.10 9.56 2.44
C PRO A 377 -5.25 8.92 1.34
N LEU A 378 -4.25 8.12 1.69
CA LEU A 378 -3.39 7.37 0.77
C LEU A 378 -3.60 5.86 0.85
N SER A 379 -4.60 5.36 1.59
CA SER A 379 -4.94 3.94 1.61
C SER A 379 -5.35 3.48 0.21
N PHE A 380 -4.83 2.31 -0.20
CA PHE A 380 -5.04 1.82 -1.57
C PHE A 380 -6.41 1.18 -1.80
N PRO A 381 -6.96 0.35 -0.88
CA PRO A 381 -8.24 -0.30 -1.14
C PRO A 381 -9.38 0.71 -1.32
N MET A 382 -10.31 0.36 -2.19
CA MET A 382 -11.61 1.01 -2.38
C MET A 382 -12.58 -0.06 -2.87
N PRO A 383 -13.92 0.11 -2.69
CA PRO A 383 -14.88 -0.86 -3.19
C PRO A 383 -14.70 -1.13 -4.68
N GLY A 384 -14.53 -2.41 -5.05
CA GLY A 384 -14.34 -2.76 -6.45
C GLY A 384 -13.33 -3.86 -6.73
N TRP A 385 -12.92 -3.97 -7.99
CA TRP A 385 -12.05 -5.00 -8.52
C TRP A 385 -10.58 -4.61 -8.48
N THR A 386 -9.74 -5.44 -7.89
CA THR A 386 -8.29 -5.26 -7.91
C THR A 386 -7.59 -6.40 -8.64
N LEU A 387 -6.73 -6.04 -9.58
CA LEU A 387 -5.87 -6.97 -10.31
C LEU A 387 -4.41 -6.65 -10.05
N ALA A 388 -3.64 -7.65 -9.63
CA ALA A 388 -2.20 -7.56 -9.45
C ALA A 388 -1.48 -8.43 -10.49
N LEU A 389 -0.47 -7.87 -11.15
CA LEU A 389 0.24 -8.46 -12.29
C LEU A 389 1.75 -8.31 -12.10
N ASP A 390 2.48 -9.42 -12.14
CA ASP A 390 3.94 -9.38 -12.16
C ASP A 390 4.44 -9.30 -13.61
N LEU A 391 5.16 -8.24 -13.94
CA LEU A 391 5.61 -7.93 -15.30
C LEU A 391 7.14 -7.88 -15.38
N PRO A 392 7.79 -8.76 -16.18
CA PRO A 392 9.24 -8.72 -16.35
C PRO A 392 9.70 -7.39 -16.95
N VAL A 393 10.78 -6.80 -16.39
CA VAL A 393 11.42 -5.62 -16.99
C VAL A 393 12.29 -6.03 -18.16
N GLY A 394 12.22 -5.27 -19.26
CA GLY A 394 13.00 -5.49 -20.48
C GLY A 394 12.17 -5.55 -21.76
N HIS A 395 10.85 -5.46 -21.67
CA HIS A 395 10.02 -5.24 -22.84
C HIS A 395 10.14 -3.78 -23.31
N HIS A 396 10.40 -3.56 -24.60
CA HIS A 396 10.76 -2.22 -25.14
C HIS A 396 9.67 -1.16 -24.96
N ASP A 397 8.39 -1.57 -24.94
CA ASP A 397 7.24 -0.66 -24.81
C ASP A 397 6.61 -0.71 -23.41
N LEU A 398 7.28 -1.27 -22.40
CA LEU A 398 6.68 -1.50 -21.08
C LEU A 398 6.18 -0.20 -20.44
N ASP A 399 6.98 0.87 -20.48
CA ASP A 399 6.60 2.15 -19.88
C ASP A 399 5.40 2.78 -20.59
N LEU A 400 5.39 2.80 -21.93
CA LEU A 400 4.26 3.29 -22.71
C LEU A 400 2.99 2.49 -22.49
N LEU A 401 3.12 1.17 -22.36
CA LEU A 401 2.00 0.29 -22.03
C LEU A 401 1.41 0.65 -20.66
N LEU A 402 2.27 0.75 -19.65
CA LEU A 402 1.83 1.04 -18.29
C LEU A 402 1.24 2.46 -18.16
N ASP A 403 1.76 3.44 -18.89
CA ASP A 403 1.17 4.78 -18.96
C ASP A 403 -0.25 4.74 -19.57
N ALA A 404 -0.44 3.95 -20.62
CA ALA A 404 -1.76 3.75 -21.21
C ALA A 404 -2.73 2.99 -20.29
N LEU A 405 -2.22 2.05 -19.47
CA LEU A 405 -3.02 1.36 -18.45
C LEU A 405 -3.38 2.30 -17.30
N ASP A 406 -2.45 3.13 -16.83
CA ASP A 406 -2.72 4.15 -15.81
C ASP A 406 -3.84 5.10 -16.27
N GLN A 407 -3.83 5.51 -17.54
CA GLN A 407 -4.89 6.36 -18.09
C GLN A 407 -6.26 5.66 -18.01
N LYS A 408 -6.34 4.36 -18.35
CA LYS A 408 -7.60 3.59 -18.26
C LYS A 408 -8.08 3.44 -16.82
N VAL A 409 -7.16 3.22 -15.88
CA VAL A 409 -7.47 3.14 -14.45
C VAL A 409 -7.99 4.47 -13.94
N MET A 410 -7.39 5.60 -14.33
CA MET A 410 -7.87 6.95 -13.96
C MET A 410 -9.24 7.25 -14.56
N GLU A 411 -9.47 6.91 -15.84
CA GLU A 411 -10.77 7.08 -16.51
C GLU A 411 -11.89 6.32 -15.80
N ALA A 412 -11.56 5.18 -15.19
CA ALA A 412 -12.46 4.38 -14.37
C ALA A 412 -12.59 4.88 -12.91
N GLY A 413 -11.95 6.00 -12.53
CA GLY A 413 -11.93 6.47 -11.13
C GLY A 413 -11.11 5.58 -10.19
N GLY A 414 -10.26 4.73 -10.74
CA GLY A 414 -9.42 3.81 -9.98
C GLY A 414 -8.07 4.39 -9.56
N ARG A 415 -7.25 3.55 -8.92
CA ARG A 415 -5.91 3.91 -8.45
C ARG A 415 -4.93 2.74 -8.46
N VAL A 416 -3.64 3.04 -8.47
CA VAL A 416 -2.53 2.08 -8.41
C VAL A 416 -2.00 2.01 -6.99
N TYR A 417 -1.59 0.82 -6.53
CA TYR A 417 -1.10 0.59 -5.18
C TYR A 417 0.34 1.09 -4.99
N LEU A 418 0.55 2.07 -4.11
CA LEU A 418 1.85 2.71 -3.89
C LEU A 418 2.95 1.73 -3.43
N ALA A 419 2.62 0.71 -2.64
CA ALA A 419 3.59 -0.31 -2.23
C ALA A 419 4.08 -1.21 -3.38
N LYS A 420 3.41 -1.16 -4.54
CA LYS A 420 3.76 -1.90 -5.75
C LYS A 420 4.32 -0.99 -6.84
N ASP A 421 4.04 0.30 -6.72
CA ASP A 421 4.44 1.31 -7.70
C ASP A 421 5.94 1.60 -7.66
N SER A 422 6.48 1.88 -8.84
CA SER A 422 7.87 2.32 -9.04
C SER A 422 7.99 3.38 -10.16
N ARG A 423 6.86 3.81 -10.76
CA ARG A 423 6.90 4.61 -11.99
C ARG A 423 5.76 5.63 -12.18
N VAL A 424 4.64 5.53 -11.48
CA VAL A 424 3.50 6.44 -11.65
C VAL A 424 3.95 7.91 -11.62
N ALA A 425 3.50 8.68 -12.61
CA ALA A 425 3.82 10.11 -12.72
C ALA A 425 3.09 10.92 -11.64
N PRO A 426 3.67 12.05 -11.15
CA PRO A 426 3.05 12.88 -10.11
C PRO A 426 1.64 13.36 -10.45
N ALA A 427 1.37 13.68 -11.72
CA ALA A 427 0.04 14.11 -12.15
C ALA A 427 -0.99 12.99 -12.08
N ALA A 428 -0.64 11.79 -12.54
CA ALA A 428 -1.49 10.60 -12.45
C ALA A 428 -1.77 10.23 -10.98
N PHE A 429 -0.73 10.26 -10.14
CA PHE A 429 -0.88 10.03 -8.71
C PHE A 429 -1.90 10.98 -8.07
N ARG A 430 -1.85 12.29 -8.35
CA ARG A 430 -2.81 13.25 -7.80
C ARG A 430 -4.24 13.02 -8.27
N THR A 431 -4.43 12.54 -9.49
CA THR A 431 -5.75 12.13 -10.00
C THR A 431 -6.27 10.89 -9.28
N MET A 432 -5.41 9.89 -9.07
CA MET A 432 -5.75 8.62 -8.40
C MET A 432 -5.99 8.77 -6.89
N TYR A 433 -5.35 9.76 -6.26
CA TYR A 433 -5.42 10.02 -4.81
C TYR A 433 -5.87 11.47 -4.55
N PRO A 434 -7.16 11.78 -4.74
CA PRO A 434 -7.68 13.16 -4.65
C PRO A 434 -7.54 13.78 -3.26
N ARG A 435 -7.42 12.98 -2.20
CA ARG A 435 -7.22 13.43 -0.82
C ARG A 435 -5.75 13.69 -0.45
N VAL A 436 -4.84 13.73 -1.44
CA VAL A 436 -3.40 13.92 -1.20
C VAL A 436 -3.08 15.26 -0.52
N ASP A 437 -3.85 16.32 -0.79
CA ASP A 437 -3.61 17.63 -0.16
C ASP A 437 -4.02 17.64 1.32
N GLU A 438 -5.04 16.88 1.70
CA GLU A 438 -5.39 16.57 3.10
C GLU A 438 -4.22 15.85 3.79
N TRP A 439 -3.70 14.80 3.17
CA TRP A 439 -2.54 14.08 3.68
C TRP A 439 -1.30 14.98 3.84
N LEU A 440 -1.02 15.83 2.85
CA LEU A 440 0.11 16.77 2.89
C LEU A 440 -0.03 17.78 4.03
N ALA A 441 -1.24 18.24 4.34
CA ALA A 441 -1.49 19.13 5.47
C ALA A 441 -1.11 18.45 6.80
N VAL A 442 -1.54 17.21 7.00
CA VAL A 442 -1.20 16.42 8.20
C VAL A 442 0.31 16.15 8.28
N ARG A 443 0.89 15.65 7.18
CA ARG A 443 2.33 15.38 7.10
C ARG A 443 3.17 16.62 7.42
N ASN A 444 2.83 17.78 6.86
CA ASN A 444 3.60 19.01 7.07
C ASN A 444 3.45 19.56 8.51
N ARG A 445 2.39 19.20 9.23
CA ARG A 445 2.23 19.50 10.66
C ARG A 445 3.30 18.80 11.50
N VAL A 446 3.60 17.53 11.19
CA VAL A 446 4.55 16.69 11.96
C VAL A 446 5.96 16.68 11.40
N ASP A 447 6.15 17.10 10.16
CA ASP A 447 7.45 17.22 9.49
C ASP A 447 7.58 18.56 8.73
N PRO A 448 7.56 19.70 9.44
CA PRO A 448 7.60 21.02 8.79
C PRO A 448 8.92 21.32 8.04
N LEU A 449 9.99 20.60 8.38
CA LEU A 449 11.30 20.73 7.74
C LEU A 449 11.51 19.78 6.56
N GLY A 450 10.60 18.84 6.34
CA GLY A 450 10.71 17.84 5.29
C GLY A 450 11.88 16.87 5.50
N VAL A 451 12.06 16.38 6.72
CA VAL A 451 13.12 15.44 7.13
C VAL A 451 12.81 14.03 6.62
N LEU A 452 11.53 13.63 6.67
CA LEU A 452 11.07 12.31 6.20
C LEU A 452 10.99 12.29 4.68
N ARG A 453 11.80 11.43 4.05
CA ARG A 453 11.96 11.38 2.60
C ARG A 453 12.27 9.99 2.10
N SER A 454 11.62 9.61 1.02
CA SER A 454 11.96 8.42 0.23
C SER A 454 12.11 8.76 -1.25
N ASP A 455 12.62 7.84 -2.05
CA ASP A 455 12.69 8.00 -3.51
C ASP A 455 11.28 8.09 -4.10
N LEU A 456 10.33 7.25 -3.64
CA LEU A 456 8.91 7.36 -3.97
C LEU A 456 8.34 8.75 -3.61
N GLY A 457 8.59 9.22 -2.38
CA GLY A 457 8.09 10.52 -1.92
C GLY A 457 8.56 11.68 -2.78
N ARG A 458 9.82 11.64 -3.25
CA ARG A 458 10.36 12.64 -4.20
C ARG A 458 9.72 12.50 -5.58
N ARG A 459 9.62 11.30 -6.11
CA ARG A 459 9.03 11.03 -7.43
C ARG A 459 7.57 11.48 -7.51
N LEU A 460 6.78 11.22 -6.49
CA LEU A 460 5.35 11.58 -6.45
C LEU A 460 5.07 13.03 -6.01
N GLY A 461 6.12 13.78 -5.62
CA GLY A 461 5.95 15.16 -5.14
C GLY A 461 5.38 15.25 -3.72
N LEU A 462 5.49 14.19 -2.92
CA LEU A 462 5.11 14.13 -1.51
C LEU A 462 6.19 14.74 -0.59
N CYS A 463 7.41 14.90 -1.10
CA CYS A 463 8.55 15.50 -0.40
C CYS A 463 9.05 16.72 -1.18
N SER A 464 9.03 17.90 -0.56
CA SER A 464 9.60 19.12 -1.17
C SER A 464 11.12 19.11 -1.08
N ASP A 465 11.82 19.42 -2.19
CA ASP A 465 13.26 19.72 -2.17
C ASP A 465 13.55 21.17 -1.75
N ARG A 466 12.52 21.98 -1.55
CA ARG A 466 12.69 23.35 -1.06
C ARG A 466 13.13 23.29 0.40
N LEU A 467 14.28 23.91 0.70
CA LEU A 467 14.65 24.22 2.08
C LEU A 467 13.55 25.10 2.67
N ALA A 468 13.07 24.81 3.88
CA ALA A 468 12.27 25.76 4.60
C ALA A 468 13.04 27.10 4.65
N PRO A 469 12.40 28.26 4.45
CA PRO A 469 13.07 29.53 4.65
C PRO A 469 13.64 29.54 6.06
N ALA A 470 14.94 29.86 6.18
CA ALA A 470 15.60 29.94 7.48
C ALA A 470 14.71 30.77 8.42
N PRO A 471 14.50 30.34 9.69
CA PRO A 471 13.69 31.11 10.63
C PRO A 471 14.23 32.52 10.65
N GLY A 472 13.40 33.49 10.28
CA GLY A 472 13.78 34.84 9.96
C GLY A 472 14.70 35.40 11.04
N ARG A 473 15.92 35.76 10.67
CA ARG A 473 16.73 36.68 11.47
C ARG A 473 15.81 37.85 11.82
N ARG A 474 15.43 37.95 13.09
CA ARG A 474 14.80 39.15 13.63
C ARG A 474 15.64 40.35 13.16
N THR A 475 15.17 41.01 12.13
CA THR A 475 15.76 42.29 11.70
C THR A 475 15.66 43.22 12.90
N ARG A 476 16.81 43.52 13.48
CA ARG A 476 16.99 44.54 14.51
C ARG A 476 16.40 45.81 13.92
N ARG A 477 15.24 46.19 14.44
CA ARG A 477 14.58 47.45 14.11
C ARG A 477 15.54 48.56 14.47
N THR A 478 16.25 49.07 13.46
CA THR A 478 16.99 50.34 13.60
C THR A 478 15.96 51.44 13.86
N ARG A 479 16.06 52.04 15.04
CA ARG A 479 15.32 53.24 15.42
C ARG A 479 15.71 54.32 14.40
N SER A 480 14.79 54.73 13.55
CA SER A 480 14.87 55.94 12.77
C SER A 480 14.49 57.09 13.69
N THR A 481 15.45 57.97 13.93
CA THR A 481 15.29 59.25 14.58
C THR A 481 14.39 60.18 13.73
N THR A 482 13.43 60.75 14.39
CA THR A 482 12.50 61.80 13.96
C THR A 482 13.23 63.04 13.37
N ALA A 483 12.81 63.47 12.20
CA ALA A 483 12.95 64.87 11.75
C ALA A 483 11.57 65.37 11.33
N ALA A 484 11.24 66.57 11.79
CA ALA A 484 9.92 67.22 11.71
C ALA A 484 9.63 67.83 10.32
N PRO A 485 8.38 68.27 10.07
CA PRO A 485 7.88 68.50 8.73
C PRO A 485 8.09 69.93 8.24
N GLU A 486 8.33 70.10 6.97
CA GLU A 486 8.34 71.39 6.24
C GLU A 486 7.05 71.54 5.42
N LYS A 487 6.59 72.83 5.42
CA LYS A 487 5.27 73.27 5.02
C LYS A 487 5.03 73.33 3.52
N ALA A 488 3.80 73.22 3.17
CA ALA A 488 3.12 73.30 1.91
C ALA A 488 3.16 74.65 1.20
N ALA A 489 2.90 74.65 -0.08
CA ALA A 489 2.00 75.66 -0.76
C ALA A 489 1.55 75.12 -2.14
N PRO A 490 0.43 75.63 -2.69
CA PRO A 490 -0.41 74.92 -3.64
C PRO A 490 -0.42 75.57 -5.04
N VAL A 491 -0.75 74.80 -6.10
CA VAL A 491 -1.25 75.34 -7.38
C VAL A 491 -2.27 74.37 -7.99
N ARG A 492 -3.54 74.75 -8.05
CA ARG A 492 -4.48 75.09 -9.15
C ARG A 492 -4.19 74.27 -10.46
N GLY A 493 -5.10 73.69 -11.16
CA GLY A 493 -6.55 73.81 -11.28
C GLY A 493 -6.96 73.21 -12.62
N ALA A 494 -8.24 72.97 -12.77
CA ALA A 494 -9.11 72.91 -13.95
C ALA A 494 -8.95 71.66 -14.86
N GLY A 495 -10.00 70.99 -15.26
CA GLY A 495 -11.36 71.27 -15.48
C GLY A 495 -12.15 70.10 -15.99
N ALA A 496 -13.39 70.11 -15.60
CA ALA A 496 -14.63 69.91 -16.34
C ALA A 496 -15.00 68.52 -16.90
N SER A 497 -16.07 68.04 -16.29
CA SER A 497 -17.08 67.09 -16.80
C SER A 497 -17.79 67.61 -18.10
N PRO A 498 -18.76 66.90 -18.75
CA PRO A 498 -19.89 66.19 -18.10
C PRO A 498 -20.55 65.00 -18.88
N VAL A 499 -21.35 64.18 -18.12
CA VAL A 499 -22.77 63.80 -18.33
C VAL A 499 -23.20 62.91 -19.52
N ALA A 500 -23.84 61.81 -19.27
CA ALA A 500 -25.26 61.41 -19.45
C ALA A 500 -25.46 59.95 -19.15
N ARG A 501 -26.25 59.57 -18.19
CA ARG A 501 -27.68 59.27 -18.03
C ARG A 501 -28.27 58.24 -19.00
N GLY A 502 -28.92 57.23 -18.43
CA GLY A 502 -29.99 56.43 -19.06
C GLY A 502 -30.13 55.05 -18.39
N THR A 503 -30.84 54.94 -17.34
CA THR A 503 -32.18 54.42 -16.98
C THR A 503 -32.40 52.93 -17.17
N ALA A 504 -32.54 52.27 -16.07
CA ALA A 504 -33.50 51.31 -15.51
C ALA A 504 -34.49 50.56 -16.42
N ALA A 505 -34.62 49.24 -16.17
CA ALA A 505 -35.93 48.62 -15.95
C ALA A 505 -35.82 47.18 -15.40
N THR A 506 -36.32 46.99 -14.25
CA THR A 506 -36.77 45.83 -13.51
C THR A 506 -37.72 44.91 -14.29
N ARG A 507 -37.65 43.58 -14.08
CA ARG A 507 -38.79 42.70 -13.87
C ARG A 507 -38.38 41.28 -13.44
N THR A 508 -38.69 40.90 -12.25
CA THR A 508 -39.03 39.57 -11.72
C THR A 508 -40.57 39.45 -11.66
N PRO A 509 -41.18 38.32 -11.26
CA PRO A 509 -40.97 36.89 -11.46
C PRO A 509 -42.26 36.16 -11.95
N ARG A 510 -42.24 34.86 -12.20
CA ARG A 510 -43.41 33.98 -11.94
C ARG A 510 -43.00 32.50 -11.85
N THR A 511 -43.37 31.95 -10.76
CA THR A 511 -43.62 30.56 -10.34
C THR A 511 -44.64 29.87 -11.24
N ASP A 512 -44.52 28.56 -11.47
CA ASP A 512 -45.60 27.60 -11.50
C ASP A 512 -45.09 26.14 -11.41
N THR A 513 -45.50 25.46 -10.36
CA THR A 513 -45.54 24.00 -10.15
C THR A 513 -47.03 23.63 -10.06
N PRO A 514 -47.46 22.34 -10.03
CA PRO A 514 -47.32 21.15 -10.83
C PRO A 514 -48.68 20.68 -11.49
N PRO A 515 -48.95 19.45 -11.91
CA PRO A 515 -49.53 18.44 -11.02
C PRO A 515 -49.16 16.97 -11.26
N GLU A 516 -49.30 16.18 -10.19
CA GLU A 516 -49.45 14.73 -10.12
C GLU A 516 -50.61 14.18 -10.98
N ARG A 517 -50.46 12.91 -11.40
CA ARG A 517 -51.47 11.81 -11.35
C ARG A 517 -50.83 10.49 -11.75
N THR A 518 -50.68 9.56 -10.83
CA THR A 518 -51.47 8.35 -10.50
C THR A 518 -51.83 7.39 -11.66
N GLY A 519 -51.43 6.11 -11.47
CA GLY A 519 -52.29 4.95 -11.69
C GLY A 519 -51.91 4.07 -12.88
N THR A 520 -51.40 2.98 -12.72
CA THR A 520 -51.82 1.59 -12.43
C THR A 520 -50.59 0.68 -12.45
#